data_d7b10490603f9040053e7a3242798d8b
#
_entry.id   d7b10490603f9040053e7a3242798d8b
#
_cell.length_a   1.000
_cell.length_b   1.000
_cell.length_c   1.000
_cell.angle_alpha   90.00
_cell.angle_beta   90.00
_cell.angle_gamma   90.00
#
_symmetry.space_group_name_H-M   'P 1'
#
loop_
_entity.id
_entity.type
_entity.pdbx_description
1 polymer ?
#
loop_
_entity_poly.entity_id
_entity_poly.type
_entity_poly.pdbx_seq_one_letter_code
_entity_poly.pdbx_strand_id
1 'polypeptide(L)'
;MLKVQARNLGNVAFLCMQGQIVNSETEILRKAVRSQADARSDVGMVVLDFSQVSTVDARGLGVMLQLREQVQSKGIGFKLMNVSKLVGNVLEVTHLNSVFEITSGVEFFPAVARRQSASVMRFASCA
;
A
#
# COMPACT_ATOMS: atom_id res chain seq x y z
N MET A 1 1.98 4.47 16.46
CA MET A 1 3.01 3.55 15.99
C MET A 1 2.55 2.86 14.72
N LEU A 2 3.43 2.63 13.77
CA LEU A 2 3.09 1.95 12.52
C LEU A 2 3.48 0.49 12.59
N LYS A 3 2.55 -0.40 12.24
CA LYS A 3 2.82 -1.83 12.09
C LYS A 3 2.60 -2.20 10.65
N VAL A 4 3.48 -3.03 10.10
CA VAL A 4 3.39 -3.49 8.73
C VAL A 4 3.52 -5.00 8.69
N GLN A 5 2.57 -5.65 8.03
CA GLN A 5 2.62 -7.09 7.77
C GLN A 5 2.63 -7.32 6.28
N ALA A 6 3.50 -8.22 5.84
CA ALA A 6 3.57 -8.58 4.43
C ALA A 6 2.79 -9.86 4.17
N ARG A 7 2.00 -9.86 3.12
CA ARG A 7 1.30 -11.04 2.60
C ARG A 7 1.53 -11.12 1.11
N ASN A 8 1.68 -12.32 0.61
CA ASN A 8 1.98 -12.53 -0.80
C ASN A 8 0.87 -13.34 -1.47
N LEU A 9 0.46 -12.89 -2.64
CA LEU A 9 -0.50 -13.58 -3.47
C LEU A 9 0.07 -13.60 -4.89
N GLY A 10 0.59 -14.76 -5.31
CA GLY A 10 1.30 -14.84 -6.58
C GLY A 10 2.52 -13.92 -6.58
N ASN A 11 2.62 -13.06 -7.59
CA ASN A 11 3.72 -12.10 -7.70
C ASN A 11 3.39 -10.73 -7.06
N VAL A 12 2.30 -10.65 -6.30
CA VAL A 12 1.89 -9.41 -5.65
C VAL A 12 2.24 -9.46 -4.17
N ALA A 13 2.95 -8.46 -3.70
CA ALA A 13 3.26 -8.30 -2.28
C ALA A 13 2.32 -7.27 -1.68
N PHE A 14 1.46 -7.70 -0.77
CA PHE A 14 0.56 -6.82 -0.03
C PHE A 14 1.22 -6.43 1.28
N LEU A 15 1.36 -5.14 1.51
CA LEU A 15 1.87 -4.60 2.77
C LEU A 15 0.70 -3.98 3.52
N CYS A 16 0.23 -4.71 4.51
CA CYS A 16 -0.92 -4.30 5.32
C CYS A 16 -0.40 -3.45 6.45
N MET A 17 -0.81 -2.18 6.46
CA MET A 17 -0.33 -1.21 7.43
C MET A 17 -1.39 -0.87 8.45
N GLN A 18 -0.97 -0.68 9.69
CA GLN A 18 -1.85 -0.30 10.78
C GLN A 18 -1.22 0.84 11.57
N GLY A 19 -1.94 1.94 11.71
CA GLY A 19 -1.49 3.09 12.48
C GLY A 19 -1.37 4.36 11.66
N GLN A 20 -0.28 5.07 11.84
CA GLN A 20 -0.06 6.38 11.22
C GLN A 20 1.23 6.37 10.41
N ILE A 21 1.17 6.91 9.20
CA ILE A 21 2.36 7.07 8.35
C ILE A 21 2.86 8.50 8.55
N VAL A 22 3.58 8.71 9.63
CA VAL A 22 4.07 10.02 10.04
C VAL A 22 5.59 9.99 10.18
N ASN A 23 6.19 11.16 10.36
CA ASN A 23 7.64 11.37 10.35
C ASN A 23 8.43 10.33 11.13
N SER A 24 8.02 10.04 12.35
CA SER A 24 8.77 9.12 13.22
C SER A 24 8.65 7.65 12.81
N GLU A 25 7.73 7.34 11.89
CA GLU A 25 7.44 5.95 11.51
C GLU A 25 7.85 5.62 10.07
N THR A 26 8.41 6.57 9.36
CA THR A 26 8.71 6.38 7.93
C THR A 26 9.74 5.29 7.68
N GLU A 27 10.67 5.09 8.61
CA GLU A 27 11.70 4.07 8.43
C GLU A 27 11.13 2.66 8.46
N ILE A 28 10.08 2.44 9.23
CA ILE A 28 9.38 1.15 9.27
C ILE A 28 8.81 0.86 7.89
N LEU A 29 8.19 1.85 7.26
CA LEU A 29 7.63 1.70 5.93
C LEU A 29 8.72 1.44 4.88
N ARG A 30 9.83 2.19 4.95
CA ARG A 30 10.95 1.99 4.02
C ARG A 30 11.47 0.56 4.07
N LYS A 31 11.72 0.06 5.27
CA LYS A 31 12.24 -1.29 5.46
C LYS A 31 11.29 -2.34 4.95
N ALA A 32 10.00 -2.17 5.22
CA ALA A 32 9.00 -3.14 4.79
C ALA A 32 8.93 -3.25 3.27
N VAL A 33 8.89 -2.12 2.57
CA VAL A 33 8.83 -2.10 1.11
C VAL A 33 10.11 -2.67 0.49
N ARG A 34 11.27 -2.23 0.98
CA ARG A 34 12.55 -2.70 0.47
C ARG A 34 12.73 -4.19 0.67
N SER A 35 12.32 -4.69 1.83
CA SER A 35 12.40 -6.10 2.14
C SER A 35 11.63 -6.94 1.11
N GLN A 36 10.43 -6.51 0.72
CA GLN A 36 9.65 -7.24 -0.27
C GLN A 36 10.23 -7.11 -1.67
N ALA A 37 10.69 -5.92 -2.04
CA ALA A 37 11.23 -5.69 -3.37
C ALA A 37 12.57 -6.39 -3.59
N ASP A 38 13.40 -6.50 -2.55
CA ASP A 38 14.75 -7.05 -2.66
C ASP A 38 14.84 -8.53 -2.37
N ALA A 39 13.98 -9.05 -1.48
CA ALA A 39 14.07 -10.42 -1.00
C ALA A 39 13.55 -11.44 -2.03
N ARG A 40 12.69 -11.03 -2.95
CA ARG A 40 12.05 -11.91 -3.92
C ARG A 40 12.24 -11.36 -5.33
N SER A 41 12.78 -12.19 -6.20
CA SER A 41 12.99 -11.79 -7.60
C SER A 41 11.71 -11.85 -8.44
N ASP A 42 10.68 -12.54 -7.96
CA ASP A 42 9.44 -12.73 -8.70
C ASP A 42 8.33 -11.73 -8.36
N VAL A 43 8.60 -10.77 -7.49
CA VAL A 43 7.62 -9.74 -7.16
C VAL A 43 7.45 -8.80 -8.33
N GLY A 44 6.21 -8.71 -8.84
CA GLY A 44 5.88 -7.82 -9.94
C GLY A 44 5.08 -6.61 -9.52
N MET A 45 4.56 -6.59 -8.29
CA MET A 45 3.76 -5.49 -7.79
C MET A 45 3.81 -5.42 -6.27
N VAL A 46 3.90 -4.21 -5.75
CA VAL A 46 3.76 -3.92 -4.32
C VAL A 46 2.48 -3.13 -4.13
N VAL A 47 1.63 -3.59 -3.23
CA VAL A 47 0.37 -2.92 -2.90
C VAL A 47 0.40 -2.54 -1.42
N LEU A 48 0.20 -1.26 -1.14
CA LEU A 48 0.08 -0.77 0.23
C LEU A 48 -1.40 -0.73 0.61
N ASP A 49 -1.76 -1.50 1.62
CA ASP A 49 -3.14 -1.56 2.11
C ASP A 49 -3.32 -0.54 3.22
N PHE A 50 -4.21 0.41 2.98
CA PHE A 50 -4.48 1.54 3.87
C PHE A 50 -5.73 1.35 4.74
N SER A 51 -6.33 0.17 4.74
CA SER A 51 -7.59 -0.04 5.45
C SER A 51 -7.50 0.30 6.94
N GLN A 52 -6.32 0.18 7.54
CA GLN A 52 -6.11 0.44 8.96
C GLN A 52 -5.15 1.61 9.20
N VAL A 53 -4.97 2.44 8.21
CA VAL A 53 -4.15 3.66 8.34
C VAL A 53 -5.06 4.83 8.67
N SER A 54 -4.79 5.49 9.79
CA SER A 54 -5.63 6.60 10.25
C SER A 54 -5.23 7.94 9.64
N THR A 55 -3.93 8.15 9.38
CA THR A 55 -3.47 9.42 8.80
C THR A 55 -2.09 9.27 8.16
N VAL A 56 -1.78 10.24 7.29
CA VAL A 56 -0.48 10.34 6.61
C VAL A 56 -0.09 11.82 6.66
N ASP A 57 1.15 12.12 7.08
CA ASP A 57 1.65 13.50 7.05
C ASP A 57 2.52 13.75 5.80
N ALA A 58 3.03 14.97 5.67
CA ALA A 58 3.81 15.36 4.51
C ALA A 58 5.09 14.52 4.37
N ARG A 59 5.72 14.18 5.48
CA ARG A 59 6.93 13.35 5.48
C ARG A 59 6.60 11.93 5.02
N GLY A 60 5.48 11.40 5.49
CA GLY A 60 4.99 10.09 5.06
C GLY A 60 4.71 10.05 3.56
N LEU A 61 4.06 11.09 3.04
CA LEU A 61 3.80 11.20 1.60
C LEU A 61 5.10 11.24 0.81
N GLY A 62 6.10 12.00 1.28
CA GLY A 62 7.39 12.08 0.62
C GLY A 62 8.09 10.72 0.55
N VAL A 63 8.03 9.96 1.63
CA VAL A 63 8.60 8.61 1.65
C VAL A 63 7.86 7.68 0.70
N MET A 64 6.53 7.78 0.64
CA MET A 64 5.75 6.98 -0.29
C MET A 64 6.12 7.27 -1.74
N LEU A 65 6.35 8.53 -2.08
CA LEU A 65 6.80 8.91 -3.42
C LEU A 65 8.17 8.33 -3.74
N GLN A 66 9.10 8.40 -2.81
CA GLN A 66 10.43 7.82 -2.99
C GLN A 66 10.37 6.31 -3.20
N LEU A 67 9.56 5.63 -2.40
CA LEU A 67 9.40 4.18 -2.52
C LEU A 67 8.78 3.79 -3.85
N ARG A 68 7.79 4.55 -4.30
CA ARG A 68 7.19 4.33 -5.62
C ARG A 68 8.24 4.39 -6.71
N GLU A 69 9.07 5.43 -6.69
CA GLU A 69 10.14 5.57 -7.69
C GLU A 69 11.14 4.43 -7.61
N GLN A 70 11.53 4.03 -6.41
CA GLN A 70 12.51 2.97 -6.22
C GLN A 70 12.01 1.63 -6.75
N VAL A 71 10.77 1.25 -6.43
CA VAL A 71 10.26 -0.04 -6.90
C VAL A 71 9.96 0.00 -8.39
N GLN A 72 9.46 1.11 -8.91
CA GLN A 72 9.19 1.22 -10.35
C GLN A 72 10.48 1.20 -11.18
N SER A 73 11.59 1.69 -10.65
CA SER A 73 12.88 1.60 -11.33
C SER A 73 13.36 0.16 -11.47
N LYS A 74 12.83 -0.75 -10.66
CA LYS A 74 13.11 -2.18 -10.75
C LYS A 74 12.08 -2.93 -11.58
N GLY A 75 11.17 -2.22 -12.24
CA GLY A 75 10.11 -2.84 -13.01
C GLY A 75 8.95 -3.37 -12.18
N ILE A 76 8.86 -2.97 -10.91
CA ILE A 76 7.81 -3.42 -9.99
C ILE A 76 6.72 -2.36 -9.91
N GLY A 77 5.45 -2.77 -10.06
CA GLY A 77 4.32 -1.88 -9.91
C GLY A 77 4.12 -1.46 -8.45
N PHE A 78 3.43 -0.33 -8.25
CA PHE A 78 3.19 0.21 -6.92
C PHE A 78 1.77 0.78 -6.89
N LYS A 79 0.93 0.25 -6.00
CA LYS A 79 -0.46 0.68 -5.89
C LYS A 79 -0.86 0.88 -4.44
N LEU A 80 -1.85 1.73 -4.22
CA LEU A 80 -2.48 1.94 -2.92
C LEU A 80 -3.88 1.30 -2.94
N MET A 81 -4.22 0.59 -1.88
CA MET A 81 -5.48 -0.11 -1.78
C MET A 81 -6.22 0.30 -0.51
N ASN A 82 -7.55 0.38 -0.59
CA ASN A 82 -8.41 0.69 0.56
C ASN A 82 -8.10 2.03 1.21
N VAL A 83 -7.81 3.03 0.41
CA VAL A 83 -7.55 4.39 0.90
C VAL A 83 -8.83 4.96 1.51
N SER A 84 -8.76 5.41 2.76
CA SER A 84 -9.89 6.00 3.44
C SER A 84 -10.21 7.37 2.86
N LYS A 85 -11.39 7.88 3.18
CA LYS A 85 -11.78 9.22 2.74
C LYS A 85 -10.81 10.28 3.25
N LEU A 86 -10.37 10.16 4.50
CA LEU A 86 -9.43 11.10 5.08
C LEU A 86 -8.09 11.10 4.34
N VAL A 87 -7.52 9.93 4.12
CA VAL A 87 -6.25 9.82 3.38
C VAL A 87 -6.44 10.24 1.93
N GLY A 88 -7.56 9.86 1.33
CA GLY A 88 -7.90 10.29 -0.02
C GLY A 88 -7.97 11.80 -0.17
N ASN A 89 -8.53 12.48 0.81
CA ASN A 89 -8.58 13.95 0.81
C ASN A 89 -7.18 14.56 0.90
N VAL A 90 -6.29 13.97 1.70
CA VAL A 90 -4.90 14.43 1.77
C VAL A 90 -4.21 14.27 0.42
N LEU A 91 -4.41 13.16 -0.25
CA LEU A 91 -3.84 12.94 -1.58
C LEU A 91 -4.38 13.94 -2.59
N GLU A 92 -5.67 14.23 -2.52
CA GLU A 92 -6.31 15.17 -3.44
C GLU A 92 -5.79 16.60 -3.24
N VAL A 93 -5.71 17.06 -1.98
CA VAL A 93 -5.23 18.41 -1.65
C VAL A 93 -3.77 18.59 -2.07
N THR A 94 -2.96 17.55 -1.98
CA THR A 94 -1.55 17.60 -2.36
C THR A 94 -1.34 17.28 -3.85
N HIS A 95 -2.41 17.03 -4.61
CA HIS A 95 -2.37 16.65 -6.02
C HIS A 95 -1.62 15.35 -6.29
N LEU A 96 -1.58 14.46 -5.31
CA LEU A 96 -0.91 13.17 -5.42
C LEU A 96 -1.86 12.03 -5.82
N ASN A 97 -3.16 12.30 -5.85
CA ASN A 97 -4.14 11.32 -6.27
C ASN A 97 -4.00 10.89 -7.74
N SER A 98 -3.35 11.72 -8.56
CA SER A 98 -3.05 11.37 -9.95
C SER A 98 -1.69 10.72 -10.12
N VAL A 99 -0.83 10.80 -9.09
CA VAL A 99 0.51 10.21 -9.13
C VAL A 99 0.46 8.75 -8.68
N PHE A 100 -0.25 8.47 -7.59
CA PHE A 100 -0.40 7.11 -7.09
C PHE A 100 -1.57 6.41 -7.77
N GLU A 101 -1.38 5.16 -8.16
CA GLU A 101 -2.48 4.31 -8.59
C GLU A 101 -3.23 3.83 -7.36
N ILE A 102 -4.52 4.19 -7.28
CA ILE A 102 -5.37 3.84 -6.16
C ILE A 102 -6.40 2.81 -6.65
N THR A 103 -6.52 1.71 -5.94
CA THR A 103 -7.42 0.63 -6.30
C THR A 103 -8.27 0.22 -5.11
N SER A 104 -9.42 -0.39 -5.39
CA SER A 104 -10.25 -1.02 -4.37
C SER A 104 -9.76 -2.43 -4.03
N GLY A 105 -8.83 -2.97 -4.81
CA GLY A 105 -8.35 -4.33 -4.67
C GLY A 105 -9.19 -5.36 -5.39
N VAL A 106 -10.32 -4.97 -5.98
CA VAL A 106 -11.22 -5.90 -6.69
C VAL A 106 -10.48 -6.59 -7.84
N GLU A 107 -9.57 -5.90 -8.50
CA GLU A 107 -8.81 -6.44 -9.63
C GLU A 107 -7.94 -7.64 -9.24
N PHE A 108 -7.58 -7.78 -7.95
CA PHE A 108 -6.78 -8.90 -7.46
C PHE A 108 -7.63 -10.10 -7.06
N PHE A 109 -8.92 -9.87 -6.80
CA PHE A 109 -9.84 -10.90 -6.33
C PHE A 109 -11.18 -10.83 -7.07
N PRO A 110 -11.18 -10.84 -8.41
CA PRO A 110 -12.40 -10.50 -9.16
C PRO A 110 -13.56 -11.47 -8.92
N ALA A 111 -13.29 -12.76 -8.81
CA ALA A 111 -14.35 -13.76 -8.66
C ALA A 111 -14.93 -13.77 -7.25
N VAL A 112 -14.09 -13.65 -6.24
CA VAL A 112 -14.50 -13.71 -4.83
C VAL A 112 -15.06 -12.38 -4.39
N ALA A 113 -14.49 -11.26 -4.87
CA ALA A 113 -14.93 -9.92 -4.50
C ALA A 113 -16.38 -9.65 -4.87
N ARG A 114 -16.88 -10.25 -5.95
CA ARG A 114 -18.26 -10.07 -6.36
C ARG A 114 -19.26 -10.69 -5.37
N ARG A 115 -18.83 -11.69 -4.60
CA ARG A 115 -19.72 -12.40 -3.68
C ARG A 115 -19.51 -12.00 -2.24
N GLN A 116 -18.26 -11.74 -1.86
CA GLN A 116 -17.87 -11.55 -0.47
C GLN A 116 -16.79 -10.47 -0.37
N SER A 117 -17.01 -9.33 -1.01
CA SER A 117 -15.98 -8.32 -1.14
C SER A 117 -15.37 -7.87 0.21
N ALA A 118 -16.21 -7.69 1.23
CA ALA A 118 -15.72 -7.25 2.53
C ALA A 118 -14.80 -8.30 3.17
N SER A 119 -15.17 -9.57 3.09
CA SER A 119 -14.36 -10.66 3.63
C SER A 119 -13.05 -10.81 2.87
N VAL A 120 -13.11 -10.71 1.53
CA VAL A 120 -11.91 -10.81 0.71
C VAL A 120 -10.96 -9.65 0.98
N MET A 121 -11.50 -8.43 1.05
CA MET A 121 -10.68 -7.26 1.35
C MET A 121 -10.06 -7.36 2.73
N ARG A 122 -10.80 -7.87 3.70
CA ARG A 122 -10.28 -8.06 5.05
C ARG A 122 -9.14 -9.07 5.07
N PHE A 123 -9.26 -10.15 4.31
CA PHE A 123 -8.18 -11.13 4.18
C PHE A 123 -6.93 -10.48 3.57
N ALA A 124 -7.10 -9.75 2.48
CA ALA A 124 -6.01 -9.05 1.80
C ALA A 124 -5.39 -7.97 2.68
N SER A 125 -6.20 -7.30 3.51
CA SER A 125 -5.73 -6.21 4.36
C SER A 125 -5.15 -6.68 5.68
N CYS A 126 -5.04 -7.97 5.92
CA CYS A 126 -4.50 -8.54 7.17
C CYS A 126 -5.34 -8.18 8.40
N ALA A 127 -6.60 -7.84 8.22
CA ALA A 127 -7.47 -7.42 9.31
C ALA A 127 -8.26 -8.58 9.90
#